data_ea4c37a757c1e4a38ae347de5bb10c25
#
_entry.id   ea4c37a757c1e4a38ae347de5bb10c25
#
_cell.length_a   1.000
_cell.length_b   1.000
_cell.length_c   1.000
_cell.angle_alpha   90.00
_cell.angle_beta   90.00
_cell.angle_gamma   90.00
#
_symmetry.space_group_name_H-M   'P 1'
#
loop_
_entity.id
_entity.type
_entity.pdbx_description
1 polymer ?
#
loop_
_entity_poly.entity_id
_entity_poly.type
_entity_poly.pdbx_seq_one_letter_code
_entity_poly.pdbx_strand_id
1 'polypeptide(L)'
;MEMSLVVYDGHGVSQVSVDLQVVGAGQTPLQYSSPLQIQVARGSSAEYYDAQIWTGNFVLPNNMAPGKQSIPILVEDEAGASDTTTMTGGILSKDAYKQAKKLHIDNQSPSIYNLSVLHDGSLVDAITSPISGTPINYTLEIHVEDIDGVSSAQAKIGRLAPIGQSESWLLLKDDGSGPDRVAGDGIFSLHFSARSSLWEGEMPVMIRATDVYLSMTPADEQSHNLTIVKASSSGSSSSWITDHSSELVVASMGALLLLGAGAFAYIIRNSELE
;
A
#
# COMPACT_ATOMS: atom_id res chain seq x y z
N MET A 1 -17.35 -5.03 12.35
CA MET A 1 -16.87 -5.06 13.75
C MET A 1 -18.04 -5.44 14.63
N GLU A 2 -17.81 -6.32 15.59
CA GLU A 2 -18.80 -6.71 16.62
C GLU A 2 -18.42 -6.08 17.96
N MET A 3 -19.42 -5.55 18.68
CA MET A 3 -19.24 -5.01 20.04
C MET A 3 -20.21 -5.71 20.97
N SER A 4 -19.75 -6.01 22.18
CA SER A 4 -20.54 -6.53 23.27
C SER A 4 -20.27 -5.71 24.53
N LEU A 5 -21.32 -5.23 25.16
CA LEU A 5 -21.26 -4.45 26.39
C LEU A 5 -22.06 -5.12 27.49
N VAL A 6 -21.53 -5.04 28.71
CA VAL A 6 -22.28 -5.41 29.92
C VAL A 6 -22.70 -4.11 30.60
N VAL A 7 -24.00 -3.94 30.75
CA VAL A 7 -24.59 -2.75 31.34
C VAL A 7 -25.41 -3.15 32.57
N TYR A 8 -25.27 -2.37 33.64
CA TYR A 8 -26.03 -2.53 34.87
C TYR A 8 -26.68 -1.19 35.25
N ASP A 9 -27.94 -1.24 35.55
CA ASP A 9 -28.70 -0.15 36.16
C ASP A 9 -29.72 -0.71 37.15
N GLY A 10 -29.95 0.04 38.26
CA GLY A 10 -30.89 -0.41 39.31
C GLY A 10 -32.36 -0.32 38.91
N HIS A 11 -32.72 0.38 37.85
CA HIS A 11 -34.06 0.55 37.30
C HIS A 11 -34.28 -0.23 35.99
N GLY A 12 -33.26 -1.01 35.57
CA GLY A 12 -33.26 -1.67 34.26
C GLY A 12 -32.76 -0.76 33.12
N VAL A 13 -32.31 -1.35 32.07
CA VAL A 13 -31.75 -0.62 30.90
C VAL A 13 -32.75 -0.75 29.74
N SER A 14 -33.23 0.37 29.24
CA SER A 14 -34.17 0.42 28.12
C SER A 14 -33.48 0.56 26.77
N GLN A 15 -32.35 1.29 26.72
CA GLN A 15 -31.62 1.52 25.47
C GLN A 15 -30.11 1.68 25.74
N VAL A 16 -29.32 1.12 24.83
CA VAL A 16 -27.88 1.35 24.77
C VAL A 16 -27.51 1.73 23.34
N SER A 17 -26.77 2.80 23.16
CA SER A 17 -26.23 3.20 21.85
C SER A 17 -24.77 3.62 21.94
N VAL A 18 -24.07 3.47 20.82
CA VAL A 18 -22.66 3.82 20.67
C VAL A 18 -22.57 4.99 19.70
N ASP A 19 -21.91 6.06 20.12
CA ASP A 19 -21.67 7.21 19.26
C ASP A 19 -20.36 7.06 18.49
N LEU A 20 -20.48 6.70 17.23
CA LEU A 20 -19.37 6.51 16.31
C LEU A 20 -19.07 7.76 15.47
N GLN A 21 -19.59 8.94 15.80
CA GLN A 21 -19.30 10.18 15.07
C GLN A 21 -17.81 10.52 15.10
N VAL A 22 -17.13 10.20 16.20
CA VAL A 22 -15.67 10.39 16.34
C VAL A 22 -14.84 9.62 15.31
N VAL A 23 -15.42 8.59 14.70
CA VAL A 23 -14.79 7.78 13.66
C VAL A 23 -15.53 7.87 12.32
N GLY A 24 -16.35 8.93 12.13
CA GLY A 24 -17.04 9.19 10.88
C GLY A 24 -18.30 8.34 10.62
N ALA A 25 -18.72 7.52 11.58
CA ALA A 25 -19.99 6.79 11.53
C ALA A 25 -21.02 7.45 12.48
N GLY A 26 -22.29 7.15 12.31
CA GLY A 26 -23.35 7.73 13.14
C GLY A 26 -23.53 7.04 14.50
N GLN A 27 -24.54 7.49 15.24
CA GLN A 27 -24.99 6.81 16.44
C GLN A 27 -25.65 5.47 16.09
N THR A 28 -25.19 4.39 16.74
CA THR A 28 -25.64 3.02 16.45
C THR A 28 -26.25 2.42 17.71
N PRO A 29 -27.53 2.02 17.69
CA PRO A 29 -28.16 1.31 18.80
C PRO A 29 -27.63 -0.12 18.89
N LEU A 30 -27.41 -0.59 20.12
CA LEU A 30 -27.13 -1.98 20.42
C LEU A 30 -28.44 -2.73 20.70
N GLN A 31 -28.41 -4.04 20.52
CA GLN A 31 -29.54 -4.92 20.79
C GLN A 31 -29.31 -5.66 22.11
N TYR A 32 -30.35 -5.75 22.93
CA TYR A 32 -30.33 -6.62 24.08
C TYR A 32 -30.07 -8.07 23.64
N SER A 33 -29.12 -8.72 24.27
CA SER A 33 -28.71 -10.10 23.95
C SER A 33 -29.16 -11.10 25.02
N SER A 34 -28.78 -10.86 26.27
CA SER A 34 -29.11 -11.79 27.37
C SER A 34 -28.93 -11.12 28.74
N PRO A 35 -29.60 -11.63 29.79
CA PRO A 35 -29.28 -11.25 31.15
C PRO A 35 -27.92 -11.80 31.57
N LEU A 36 -27.29 -11.11 32.53
CA LEU A 36 -26.04 -11.51 33.15
C LEU A 36 -26.09 -11.19 34.64
N GLN A 37 -25.71 -12.14 35.48
CA GLN A 37 -25.51 -11.89 36.91
C GLN A 37 -24.05 -11.56 37.18
N ILE A 38 -23.78 -10.36 37.71
CA ILE A 38 -22.44 -9.94 38.08
C ILE A 38 -22.26 -9.97 39.59
N GLN A 39 -21.07 -10.42 40.01
CA GLN A 39 -20.69 -10.46 41.39
C GLN A 39 -19.68 -9.36 41.69
N VAL A 40 -20.00 -8.53 42.68
CA VAL A 40 -19.09 -7.46 43.12
C VAL A 40 -18.67 -7.75 44.56
N ALA A 41 -17.38 -7.92 44.78
CA ALA A 41 -16.83 -8.12 46.13
C ALA A 41 -16.79 -6.77 46.87
N ARG A 42 -17.45 -6.73 48.03
CA ARG A 42 -17.36 -5.62 48.97
C ARG A 42 -16.83 -6.14 50.32
N GLY A 43 -15.54 -5.98 50.53
CA GLY A 43 -14.87 -6.51 51.74
C GLY A 43 -14.95 -8.04 51.82
N SER A 44 -15.59 -8.57 52.88
CA SER A 44 -15.80 -10.02 53.08
C SER A 44 -17.12 -10.54 52.49
N SER A 45 -17.97 -9.67 51.94
CA SER A 45 -19.25 -10.04 51.35
C SER A 45 -19.22 -9.88 49.84
N ALA A 46 -20.04 -10.69 49.12
CA ALA A 46 -20.28 -10.57 47.74
C ALA A 46 -21.71 -10.10 47.48
N GLU A 47 -21.88 -9.07 46.71
CA GLU A 47 -23.19 -8.60 46.25
C GLU A 47 -23.38 -9.02 44.82
N TYR A 48 -24.61 -9.42 44.47
CA TYR A 48 -24.99 -9.84 43.14
C TYR A 48 -25.88 -8.78 42.51
N TYR A 49 -25.60 -8.43 41.27
CA TYR A 49 -26.39 -7.47 40.49
C TYR A 49 -26.83 -8.11 39.19
N ASP A 50 -28.07 -7.84 38.81
CA ASP A 50 -28.60 -8.24 37.54
C ASP A 50 -28.15 -7.22 36.50
N ALA A 51 -27.38 -7.68 35.55
CA ALA A 51 -26.86 -6.90 34.44
C ALA A 51 -27.42 -7.41 33.11
N GLN A 52 -27.20 -6.67 32.05
CA GLN A 52 -27.66 -6.99 30.72
C GLN A 52 -26.48 -6.98 29.75
N ILE A 53 -26.45 -7.94 28.83
CA ILE A 53 -25.51 -7.94 27.69
C ILE A 53 -26.19 -7.33 26.49
N TRP A 54 -25.57 -6.32 25.93
CA TRP A 54 -26.01 -5.62 24.73
C TRP A 54 -24.98 -5.80 23.63
N THR A 55 -25.41 -6.15 22.41
CA THR A 55 -24.51 -6.45 21.28
C THR A 55 -24.92 -5.66 20.04
N GLY A 56 -23.95 -5.37 19.20
CA GLY A 56 -24.20 -4.72 17.92
C GLY A 56 -23.06 -4.95 16.93
N ASN A 57 -23.43 -4.90 15.66
CA ASN A 57 -22.49 -4.97 14.54
C ASN A 57 -22.51 -3.65 13.79
N PHE A 58 -21.34 -3.11 13.50
CA PHE A 58 -21.19 -1.90 12.71
C PHE A 58 -20.03 -1.99 11.75
N VAL A 59 -20.14 -1.22 10.67
CA VAL A 59 -19.09 -1.04 9.69
C VAL A 59 -18.40 0.28 10.01
N LEU A 60 -17.08 0.23 10.20
CA LEU A 60 -16.27 1.43 10.37
C LEU A 60 -15.85 1.96 8.98
N PRO A 61 -15.79 3.29 8.79
CA PRO A 61 -15.23 3.88 7.57
C PRO A 61 -13.77 3.46 7.36
N ASN A 62 -13.36 3.32 6.10
CA ASN A 62 -11.99 2.91 5.78
C ASN A 62 -10.94 4.02 6.00
N ASN A 63 -11.38 5.29 6.05
CA ASN A 63 -10.54 6.48 6.18
C ASN A 63 -10.52 7.05 7.61
N MET A 64 -10.58 6.20 8.61
CA MET A 64 -10.52 6.67 10.01
C MET A 64 -9.09 7.03 10.41
N ALA A 65 -8.97 8.12 11.17
CA ALA A 65 -7.69 8.48 11.77
C ALA A 65 -7.16 7.33 12.66
N PRO A 66 -5.90 6.88 12.47
CA PRO A 66 -5.31 5.82 13.26
C PRO A 66 -5.14 6.22 14.73
N GLY A 67 -4.93 5.24 15.59
CA GLY A 67 -4.67 5.43 17.00
C GLY A 67 -5.84 5.09 17.91
N LYS A 68 -5.74 5.53 19.16
CA LYS A 68 -6.74 5.21 20.20
C LYS A 68 -7.87 6.21 20.19
N GLN A 69 -9.07 5.74 19.89
CA GLN A 69 -10.29 6.53 19.89
C GLN A 69 -11.09 6.31 21.18
N SER A 70 -11.64 7.37 21.75
CA SER A 70 -12.59 7.31 22.85
C SER A 70 -13.99 7.39 22.27
N ILE A 71 -14.75 6.31 22.40
CA ILE A 71 -16.09 6.20 21.82
C ILE A 71 -17.12 6.37 22.92
N PRO A 72 -17.99 7.40 22.87
CA PRO A 72 -19.07 7.59 23.81
C PRO A 72 -20.12 6.47 23.70
N ILE A 73 -20.61 6.01 24.84
CA ILE A 73 -21.71 5.05 24.98
C ILE A 73 -22.81 5.75 25.76
N LEU A 74 -23.97 5.84 25.17
CA LEU A 74 -25.18 6.38 25.81
C LEU A 74 -26.02 5.21 26.31
N VAL A 75 -26.38 5.27 27.58
CA VAL A 75 -27.27 4.30 28.25
C VAL A 75 -28.50 5.06 28.76
N GLU A 76 -29.67 4.54 28.51
CA GLU A 76 -30.94 5.03 29.04
C GLU A 76 -31.61 3.93 29.85
N ASP A 77 -32.10 4.27 31.03
CA ASP A 77 -32.85 3.36 31.90
C ASP A 77 -34.35 3.30 31.57
N GLU A 78 -35.08 2.38 32.18
CA GLU A 78 -36.53 2.24 32.02
C GLU A 78 -37.33 3.42 32.63
N ALA A 79 -36.71 4.23 33.49
CA ALA A 79 -37.28 5.44 34.06
C ALA A 79 -37.06 6.69 33.20
N GLY A 80 -36.31 6.58 32.11
CA GLY A 80 -36.00 7.66 31.17
C GLY A 80 -34.82 8.52 31.60
N ALA A 81 -34.05 8.10 32.59
CA ALA A 81 -32.76 8.74 32.90
C ALA A 81 -31.69 8.23 31.95
N SER A 82 -30.78 9.11 31.53
CA SER A 82 -29.70 8.74 30.64
C SER A 82 -28.35 9.19 31.18
N ASP A 83 -27.32 8.40 30.92
CA ASP A 83 -25.95 8.71 31.22
C ASP A 83 -25.04 8.38 30.05
N THR A 84 -23.95 9.11 29.93
CA THR A 84 -22.96 8.89 28.87
C THR A 84 -21.62 8.50 29.50
N THR A 85 -21.13 7.34 29.10
CA THR A 85 -19.80 6.88 29.47
C THR A 85 -18.94 6.72 28.20
N THR A 86 -17.68 6.42 28.36
CA THR A 86 -16.80 6.07 27.26
C THR A 86 -16.32 4.63 27.38
N MET A 87 -15.88 4.03 26.30
CA MET A 87 -15.31 2.69 26.32
C MET A 87 -14.12 2.51 27.26
N THR A 88 -13.63 3.61 27.82
CA THR A 88 -12.54 3.62 28.83
C THR A 88 -13.04 3.54 30.26
N GLY A 89 -14.34 3.69 30.50
CA GLY A 89 -14.98 3.73 31.82
C GLY A 89 -15.90 2.54 32.04
N GLY A 90 -15.34 1.40 32.38
CA GLY A 90 -16.16 0.28 32.87
C GLY A 90 -16.58 0.54 34.31
N ILE A 91 -17.89 0.53 34.58
CA ILE A 91 -18.49 0.75 35.91
C ILE A 91 -18.34 -0.47 36.84
N LEU A 92 -17.93 -1.64 36.30
CA LEU A 92 -18.23 -2.90 36.95
C LEU A 92 -17.24 -3.42 37.98
N SER A 93 -15.99 -3.12 37.88
CA SER A 93 -14.99 -3.39 38.92
C SER A 93 -13.66 -2.74 38.58
N LYS A 94 -12.78 -2.61 39.58
CA LYS A 94 -11.41 -2.14 39.37
C LYS A 94 -10.63 -2.99 38.35
N ASP A 95 -10.96 -4.27 38.24
CA ASP A 95 -10.33 -5.21 37.30
C ASP A 95 -10.98 -5.16 35.91
N ALA A 96 -12.30 -5.01 35.83
CA ALA A 96 -12.98 -4.72 34.54
C ALA A 96 -12.56 -3.38 33.96
N TYR A 97 -12.38 -2.35 34.79
CA TYR A 97 -11.84 -1.05 34.39
C TYR A 97 -10.43 -1.17 33.78
N LYS A 98 -9.56 -2.02 34.34
CA LYS A 98 -8.23 -2.28 33.81
C LYS A 98 -8.24 -3.06 32.48
N GLN A 99 -9.32 -3.81 32.22
CA GLN A 99 -9.48 -4.61 31.01
C GLN A 99 -10.27 -3.89 29.92
N ALA A 100 -10.83 -2.70 30.19
CA ALA A 100 -11.55 -1.92 29.19
C ALA A 100 -10.61 -1.61 28.02
N LYS A 101 -10.89 -2.20 26.88
CA LYS A 101 -10.11 -2.00 25.65
C LYS A 101 -10.62 -0.75 24.96
N LYS A 102 -9.68 0.13 24.60
CA LYS A 102 -9.96 1.22 23.68
C LYS A 102 -10.02 0.64 22.26
N LEU A 103 -10.90 1.18 21.44
CA LEU A 103 -10.82 0.92 20.03
C LEU A 103 -9.46 1.43 19.53
N HIS A 104 -8.71 0.55 18.91
CA HIS A 104 -7.46 0.90 18.24
C HIS A 104 -7.66 0.73 16.74
N ILE A 105 -7.38 1.78 16.01
CA ILE A 105 -7.44 1.81 14.55
C ILE A 105 -6.01 1.68 14.06
N ASP A 106 -5.72 0.58 13.39
CA ASP A 106 -4.43 0.40 12.74
C ASP A 106 -4.41 1.18 11.43
N ASN A 107 -3.30 1.87 11.21
CA ASN A 107 -3.01 2.56 9.98
C ASN A 107 -2.39 1.59 8.97
N GLN A 108 -2.91 1.56 7.76
CA GLN A 108 -2.29 0.82 6.67
C GLN A 108 -1.11 1.62 6.13
N SER A 109 -0.04 0.93 5.78
CA SER A 109 1.12 1.58 5.17
C SER A 109 0.91 1.80 3.69
N PRO A 110 1.53 2.85 3.08
CA PRO A 110 1.46 3.08 1.65
C PRO A 110 1.94 1.89 0.83
N SER A 111 1.21 1.58 -0.23
CA SER A 111 1.56 0.58 -1.22
C SER A 111 2.37 1.20 -2.36
N ILE A 112 3.42 0.51 -2.80
CA ILE A 112 4.32 0.93 -3.87
C ILE A 112 4.22 -0.08 -5.02
N TYR A 113 4.01 0.41 -6.25
CA TYR A 113 3.93 -0.45 -7.43
C TYR A 113 4.32 0.29 -8.71
N ASN A 114 4.45 -0.44 -9.83
CA ASN A 114 4.74 0.11 -11.15
C ASN A 114 6.01 1.00 -11.21
N LEU A 115 7.13 0.51 -10.61
CA LEU A 115 8.41 1.17 -10.80
C LEU A 115 8.78 1.19 -12.28
N SER A 116 9.07 2.36 -12.81
CA SER A 116 9.43 2.58 -14.21
C SER A 116 10.58 3.57 -14.36
N VAL A 117 11.30 3.45 -15.47
CA VAL A 117 12.36 4.38 -15.86
C VAL A 117 12.06 4.95 -17.23
N LEU A 118 12.16 6.26 -17.35
CA LEU A 118 11.95 6.96 -18.62
C LEU A 118 13.24 7.62 -19.08
N HIS A 119 13.47 7.60 -20.41
CA HIS A 119 14.47 8.39 -21.11
C HIS A 119 13.76 9.25 -22.14
N ASP A 120 13.95 10.56 -22.07
CA ASP A 120 13.27 11.54 -22.92
C ASP A 120 11.75 11.34 -22.99
N GLY A 121 11.14 11.00 -21.83
CA GLY A 121 9.71 10.76 -21.69
C GLY A 121 9.20 9.41 -22.21
N SER A 122 10.08 8.55 -22.70
CA SER A 122 9.74 7.20 -23.18
C SER A 122 10.19 6.15 -22.17
N LEU A 123 9.33 5.14 -21.94
CA LEU A 123 9.65 4.01 -21.07
C LEU A 123 10.84 3.22 -21.61
N VAL A 124 11.77 2.84 -20.73
CA VAL A 124 12.92 2.00 -21.07
C VAL A 124 13.04 0.82 -20.11
N ASP A 125 13.42 -0.34 -20.66
CA ASP A 125 13.61 -1.57 -19.86
C ASP A 125 14.97 -1.60 -19.17
N ALA A 126 15.94 -0.80 -19.62
CA ALA A 126 17.27 -0.74 -19.06
C ALA A 126 17.87 0.67 -19.14
N ILE A 127 18.67 1.00 -18.16
CA ILE A 127 19.41 2.26 -18.08
C ILE A 127 20.73 2.09 -18.84
N THR A 128 20.91 2.85 -19.91
CA THR A 128 22.15 2.85 -20.67
C THR A 128 23.20 3.74 -19.99
N SER A 129 24.32 3.13 -19.58
CA SER A 129 25.50 3.86 -19.10
C SER A 129 26.40 4.21 -20.26
N PRO A 130 26.75 5.49 -20.47
CA PRO A 130 27.65 5.87 -21.57
C PRO A 130 29.07 5.27 -21.37
N ILE A 131 29.78 5.03 -22.46
CA ILE A 131 31.16 4.54 -22.40
C ILE A 131 32.10 5.63 -21.83
N SER A 132 31.86 6.86 -22.26
CA SER A 132 32.60 8.06 -21.85
C SER A 132 31.76 9.30 -22.12
N GLY A 133 32.17 10.44 -21.57
CA GLY A 133 31.56 11.73 -21.87
C GLY A 133 30.38 12.11 -20.98
N THR A 134 29.36 12.72 -21.58
CA THR A 134 28.23 13.31 -20.87
C THR A 134 27.31 12.21 -20.28
N PRO A 135 26.89 12.34 -19.02
CA PRO A 135 25.89 11.45 -18.43
C PRO A 135 24.57 11.50 -19.21
N ILE A 136 23.86 10.39 -19.23
CA ILE A 136 22.52 10.27 -19.84
C ILE A 136 21.48 10.47 -18.73
N ASN A 137 20.50 11.33 -18.98
CA ASN A 137 19.47 11.68 -18.02
C ASN A 137 18.27 10.75 -18.14
N TYR A 138 17.70 10.41 -16.98
CA TYR A 138 16.54 9.56 -16.83
C TYR A 138 15.58 10.12 -15.79
N THR A 139 14.36 9.68 -15.85
CA THR A 139 13.36 9.88 -14.79
C THR A 139 12.97 8.53 -14.21
N LEU A 140 13.04 8.39 -12.90
CA LEU A 140 12.43 7.30 -12.15
C LEU A 140 11.01 7.71 -11.81
N GLU A 141 10.04 6.86 -12.11
CA GLU A 141 8.63 7.02 -11.72
C GLU A 141 8.18 5.81 -10.90
N ILE A 142 7.39 6.06 -9.87
CA ILE A 142 6.81 5.04 -9.01
C ILE A 142 5.38 5.44 -8.63
N HIS A 143 4.45 4.52 -8.72
CA HIS A 143 3.10 4.74 -8.25
C HIS A 143 3.01 4.41 -6.75
N VAL A 144 2.47 5.34 -5.98
CA VAL A 144 2.25 5.18 -4.54
C VAL A 144 0.80 5.48 -4.24
N GLU A 145 0.15 4.58 -3.53
CA GLU A 145 -1.24 4.70 -3.14
C GLU A 145 -1.39 4.47 -1.64
N ASP A 146 -2.19 5.32 -1.01
CA ASP A 146 -2.59 5.21 0.38
C ASP A 146 -3.97 5.83 0.58
N ILE A 147 -4.82 5.16 1.37
CA ILE A 147 -6.21 5.60 1.59
C ILE A 147 -6.30 6.91 2.38
N ASP A 148 -5.32 7.15 3.25
CA ASP A 148 -5.23 8.34 4.10
C ASP A 148 -4.44 9.46 3.43
N GLY A 149 -3.77 9.16 2.34
CA GLY A 149 -2.94 10.05 1.56
C GLY A 149 -1.44 9.91 1.85
N VAL A 150 -0.65 10.12 0.81
CA VAL A 150 0.82 10.01 0.85
C VAL A 150 1.41 11.34 1.26
N SER A 151 2.20 11.35 2.33
CA SER A 151 2.93 12.53 2.82
C SER A 151 4.25 12.73 2.09
N SER A 152 4.97 11.65 1.78
CA SER A 152 6.23 11.70 1.04
C SER A 152 6.61 10.36 0.45
N ALA A 153 7.34 10.39 -0.68
CA ALA A 153 8.01 9.23 -1.22
C ALA A 153 9.50 9.53 -1.40
N GLN A 154 10.36 8.54 -1.16
CA GLN A 154 11.81 8.68 -1.21
C GLN A 154 12.45 7.46 -1.85
N ALA A 155 13.55 7.66 -2.59
CA ALA A 155 14.34 6.60 -3.16
C ALA A 155 15.81 6.70 -2.74
N LYS A 156 16.42 5.55 -2.50
CA LYS A 156 17.86 5.38 -2.34
C LYS A 156 18.36 4.61 -3.56
N ILE A 157 18.94 5.32 -4.52
CA ILE A 157 19.29 4.82 -5.85
C ILE A 157 20.79 4.54 -6.04
N GLY A 158 21.51 4.39 -4.94
CA GLY A 158 22.90 3.97 -4.96
C GLY A 158 23.79 4.84 -5.86
N ARG A 159 24.45 4.22 -6.82
CA ARG A 159 25.38 4.90 -7.74
C ARG A 159 24.73 5.80 -8.78
N LEU A 160 23.41 5.73 -8.95
CA LEU A 160 22.65 6.67 -9.80
C LEU A 160 22.43 8.02 -9.11
N ALA A 161 22.57 8.08 -7.79
CA ALA A 161 22.44 9.31 -7.02
C ALA A 161 23.53 10.34 -7.40
N PRO A 162 23.30 11.61 -7.10
CA PRO A 162 24.34 12.63 -7.21
C PRO A 162 25.61 12.22 -6.44
N ILE A 163 26.78 12.74 -6.88
CA ILE A 163 28.08 12.43 -6.25
C ILE A 163 28.02 12.77 -4.74
N GLY A 164 28.41 11.81 -3.91
CA GLY A 164 28.39 11.94 -2.45
C GLY A 164 27.04 11.61 -1.80
N GLN A 165 26.01 11.23 -2.58
CA GLN A 165 24.65 10.94 -2.06
C GLN A 165 24.22 9.48 -2.29
N SER A 166 25.14 8.57 -2.59
CA SER A 166 24.79 7.16 -2.87
C SER A 166 24.02 6.46 -1.75
N GLU A 167 24.22 6.90 -0.51
CA GLU A 167 23.54 6.36 0.68
C GLU A 167 22.36 7.22 1.16
N SER A 168 22.06 8.32 0.45
CA SER A 168 21.01 9.25 0.84
C SER A 168 19.64 8.82 0.29
N TRP A 169 18.60 9.09 1.07
CA TRP A 169 17.23 9.05 0.60
C TRP A 169 16.92 10.35 -0.16
N LEU A 170 16.62 10.23 -1.42
CA LEU A 170 16.28 11.33 -2.32
C LEU A 170 14.76 11.46 -2.38
N LEU A 171 14.25 12.68 -2.25
CA LEU A 171 12.82 12.96 -2.34
C LEU A 171 12.32 12.80 -3.78
N LEU A 172 11.26 12.04 -3.96
CA LEU A 172 10.47 12.00 -5.19
C LEU A 172 9.37 13.06 -5.11
N LYS A 173 8.94 13.56 -6.27
CA LYS A 173 7.93 14.61 -6.37
C LYS A 173 6.65 14.11 -7.03
N ASP A 174 5.53 14.61 -6.52
CA ASP A 174 4.17 14.50 -7.09
C ASP A 174 3.51 15.89 -7.01
N ASP A 175 4.22 16.92 -7.53
CA ASP A 175 3.83 18.34 -7.44
C ASP A 175 3.60 19.00 -8.80
N GLY A 176 3.64 18.24 -9.89
CA GLY A 176 3.53 18.74 -11.27
C GLY A 176 4.73 19.55 -11.72
N SER A 177 5.89 19.41 -11.03
CA SER A 177 7.09 20.20 -11.35
C SER A 177 8.33 19.35 -11.53
N GLY A 178 9.24 19.81 -12.38
CA GLY A 178 10.51 19.12 -12.65
C GLY A 178 10.32 17.78 -13.34
N PRO A 179 10.66 16.63 -12.68
CA PRO A 179 10.44 15.31 -13.27
C PRO A 179 8.98 14.87 -13.31
N ASP A 180 8.17 15.40 -12.39
CA ASP A 180 6.77 15.10 -12.31
C ASP A 180 5.96 15.91 -13.33
N ARG A 181 4.99 15.25 -13.99
CA ARG A 181 4.19 15.84 -15.07
C ARG A 181 2.80 16.29 -14.62
N VAL A 182 2.25 15.65 -13.61
CA VAL A 182 0.87 15.87 -13.16
C VAL A 182 0.80 15.83 -11.64
N ALA A 183 0.53 16.97 -11.02
CA ALA A 183 0.45 17.05 -9.58
C ALA A 183 -0.69 16.20 -9.01
N GLY A 184 -0.41 15.41 -7.97
CA GLY A 184 -1.39 14.67 -7.19
C GLY A 184 -2.01 13.47 -7.91
N ASP A 185 -1.33 12.91 -8.91
CA ASP A 185 -1.80 11.71 -9.62
C ASP A 185 -1.29 10.40 -8.98
N GLY A 186 -0.52 10.50 -7.91
CA GLY A 186 0.07 9.38 -7.19
C GLY A 186 1.33 8.82 -7.85
N ILE A 187 1.83 9.45 -8.94
CA ILE A 187 3.08 9.07 -9.60
C ILE A 187 4.21 9.96 -9.10
N PHE A 188 5.03 9.42 -8.23
CA PHE A 188 6.17 10.12 -7.65
C PHE A 188 7.41 9.97 -8.54
N SER A 189 8.06 11.09 -8.87
CA SER A 189 9.11 11.14 -9.88
C SER A 189 10.43 11.70 -9.35
N LEU A 190 11.56 11.22 -9.90
CA LEU A 190 12.90 11.67 -9.55
C LEU A 190 13.80 11.69 -10.79
N HIS A 191 14.46 12.82 -11.08
CA HIS A 191 15.52 12.88 -12.09
C HIS A 191 16.83 12.30 -11.55
N PHE A 192 17.50 11.51 -12.39
CA PHE A 192 18.86 11.04 -12.13
C PHE A 192 19.66 10.96 -13.44
N SER A 193 20.97 10.72 -13.31
CA SER A 193 21.87 10.64 -14.47
C SER A 193 22.73 9.40 -14.41
N ALA A 194 22.73 8.61 -15.48
CA ALA A 194 23.63 7.48 -15.68
C ALA A 194 24.99 7.95 -16.17
N ARG A 195 26.05 7.64 -15.42
CA ARG A 195 27.44 8.00 -15.71
C ARG A 195 28.21 6.80 -16.27
N SER A 196 29.32 7.07 -16.94
CA SER A 196 30.21 6.03 -17.49
C SER A 196 30.80 5.08 -16.45
N SER A 197 30.81 5.49 -15.17
CA SER A 197 31.31 4.68 -14.05
C SER A 197 30.36 3.60 -13.56
N LEU A 198 29.12 3.54 -14.06
CA LEU A 198 28.19 2.47 -13.70
C LEU A 198 28.65 1.14 -14.28
N TRP A 199 28.45 0.08 -13.52
CA TRP A 199 28.70 -1.29 -13.99
C TRP A 199 27.43 -1.86 -14.61
N GLU A 200 27.62 -2.71 -15.59
CA GLU A 200 26.55 -3.47 -16.23
C GLU A 200 26.00 -4.54 -15.27
N GLY A 201 24.70 -4.76 -15.30
CA GLY A 201 24.00 -5.75 -14.51
C GLY A 201 22.86 -5.15 -13.68
N GLU A 202 22.31 -5.96 -12.77
CA GLU A 202 21.25 -5.55 -11.85
C GLU A 202 21.80 -4.66 -10.75
N MET A 203 21.09 -3.57 -10.48
CA MET A 203 21.40 -2.64 -9.42
C MET A 203 20.22 -2.52 -8.46
N PRO A 204 20.42 -2.90 -7.18
CA PRO A 204 19.38 -2.75 -6.18
C PRO A 204 19.14 -1.27 -5.86
N VAL A 205 17.89 -0.91 -5.76
CA VAL A 205 17.42 0.39 -5.30
C VAL A 205 16.38 0.18 -4.21
N MET A 206 16.26 1.12 -3.29
CA MET A 206 15.25 1.08 -2.25
C MET A 206 14.29 2.25 -2.43
N ILE A 207 13.00 1.99 -2.30
CA ILE A 207 11.96 3.00 -2.36
C ILE A 207 11.07 2.86 -1.13
N ARG A 208 10.71 3.98 -0.55
CA ARG A 208 9.77 4.01 0.57
C ARG A 208 8.82 5.19 0.43
N ALA A 209 7.63 5.02 0.93
CA ALA A 209 6.64 6.07 1.07
C ALA A 209 6.18 6.16 2.53
N THR A 210 5.74 7.33 2.92
CA THR A 210 5.19 7.61 4.25
C THR A 210 3.86 8.31 4.07
N ASP A 211 2.85 7.87 4.79
CA ASP A 211 1.54 8.51 4.79
C ASP A 211 1.47 9.74 5.70
N VAL A 212 0.28 10.34 5.79
CA VAL A 212 0.04 11.53 6.62
C VAL A 212 0.08 11.22 8.14
N TYR A 213 0.00 9.96 8.53
CA TYR A 213 0.07 9.50 9.92
C TYR A 213 1.41 8.86 10.29
N LEU A 214 2.42 9.00 9.42
CA LEU A 214 3.79 8.52 9.61
C LEU A 214 3.96 6.99 9.55
N SER A 215 3.00 6.26 9.01
CA SER A 215 3.24 4.86 8.65
C SER A 215 4.06 4.80 7.37
N MET A 216 4.96 3.83 7.29
CA MET A 216 5.94 3.72 6.22
C MET A 216 5.79 2.36 5.52
N THR A 217 6.00 2.33 4.22
CA THR A 217 6.08 1.09 3.43
C THR A 217 6.92 0.03 4.15
N PRO A 218 6.43 -1.21 4.29
CA PRO A 218 7.15 -2.31 4.94
C PRO A 218 8.54 -2.53 4.34
N ALA A 219 9.52 -2.90 5.16
CA ALA A 219 10.92 -3.00 4.74
C ALA A 219 11.16 -4.05 3.64
N ASP A 220 10.39 -5.11 3.62
CA ASP A 220 10.41 -6.18 2.62
C ASP A 220 9.85 -5.77 1.25
N GLU A 221 9.03 -4.72 1.21
CA GLU A 221 8.46 -4.16 -0.01
C GLU A 221 9.30 -3.02 -0.61
N GLN A 222 10.33 -2.53 0.10
CA GLN A 222 11.15 -1.38 -0.33
C GLN A 222 12.19 -1.72 -1.39
N SER A 223 12.55 -2.99 -1.58
CA SER A 223 13.66 -3.38 -2.44
C SER A 223 13.22 -3.67 -3.87
N HIS A 224 13.86 -2.99 -4.83
CA HIS A 224 13.63 -3.13 -6.26
C HIS A 224 14.96 -3.27 -7.00
N ASN A 225 14.93 -3.72 -8.26
CA ASN A 225 16.11 -3.80 -9.11
C ASN A 225 15.94 -2.98 -10.38
N LEU A 226 17.01 -2.31 -10.80
CA LEU A 226 17.12 -1.62 -12.08
C LEU A 226 18.21 -2.28 -12.91
N THR A 227 17.95 -2.49 -14.19
CA THR A 227 18.92 -3.09 -15.13
C THR A 227 19.79 -2.00 -15.74
N ILE A 228 21.12 -2.15 -15.65
CA ILE A 228 22.10 -1.27 -16.27
C ILE A 228 22.77 -1.99 -17.44
N VAL A 229 22.82 -1.33 -18.59
CA VAL A 229 23.55 -1.79 -19.79
C VAL A 229 24.61 -0.77 -20.18
N LYS A 230 25.70 -1.21 -20.79
CA LYS A 230 26.69 -0.32 -21.37
C LYS A 230 26.27 0.09 -22.78
N ALA A 231 26.45 1.37 -23.09
CA ALA A 231 26.35 1.81 -24.48
C ALA A 231 27.33 0.99 -25.32
N SER A 232 26.86 0.43 -26.43
CA SER A 232 27.76 -0.20 -27.40
C SER A 232 28.67 0.88 -28.01
N SER A 233 29.99 0.61 -28.11
CA SER A 233 30.84 1.39 -28.98
C SER A 233 30.41 1.07 -30.42
N SER A 234 29.47 1.82 -30.96
CA SER A 234 29.17 1.72 -32.39
C SER A 234 30.37 2.24 -33.17
N GLY A 235 31.38 1.42 -33.33
CA GLY A 235 32.19 1.49 -34.53
C GLY A 235 31.23 1.36 -35.71
N SER A 236 31.28 2.30 -36.61
CA SER A 236 30.46 2.56 -37.76
C SER A 236 30.14 1.35 -38.68
N SER A 237 29.54 0.28 -38.21
CA SER A 237 29.22 -0.92 -39.01
C SER A 237 27.82 -1.49 -38.84
N SER A 238 26.92 -0.84 -38.11
CA SER A 238 25.59 -1.41 -37.87
C SER A 238 24.41 -0.62 -38.45
N SER A 239 24.66 0.45 -39.20
CA SER A 239 23.57 1.20 -39.86
C SER A 239 22.75 0.35 -40.84
N TRP A 240 23.38 -0.63 -41.52
CA TRP A 240 22.69 -1.48 -42.46
C TRP A 240 21.75 -2.54 -41.77
N ILE A 241 22.08 -2.98 -40.55
CA ILE A 241 21.23 -3.93 -39.80
C ILE A 241 19.97 -3.24 -39.27
N THR A 242 20.07 -2.02 -38.76
CA THR A 242 18.91 -1.23 -38.33
C THR A 242 18.02 -0.80 -39.48
N ASP A 243 18.62 -0.41 -40.60
CA ASP A 243 17.87 0.01 -41.82
C ASP A 243 17.19 -1.17 -42.52
N HIS A 244 17.70 -2.39 -42.35
CA HIS A 244 17.18 -3.60 -42.98
C HIS A 244 16.57 -4.62 -41.98
N SER A 245 16.36 -4.22 -40.72
CA SER A 245 15.80 -5.11 -39.69
C SER A 245 14.42 -5.65 -40.07
N SER A 246 13.59 -4.84 -40.73
CA SER A 246 12.29 -5.29 -41.27
C SER A 246 12.42 -6.27 -42.41
N GLU A 247 13.42 -6.14 -43.27
CA GLU A 247 13.68 -7.07 -44.37
C GLU A 247 14.26 -8.39 -43.86
N LEU A 248 15.14 -8.35 -42.85
CA LEU A 248 15.69 -9.56 -42.23
C LEU A 248 14.63 -10.35 -41.46
N VAL A 249 13.69 -9.67 -40.80
CA VAL A 249 12.55 -10.33 -40.14
C VAL A 249 11.63 -10.97 -41.17
N VAL A 250 11.32 -10.27 -42.26
CA VAL A 250 10.50 -10.81 -43.34
C VAL A 250 11.20 -11.98 -44.05
N ALA A 251 12.51 -11.89 -44.27
CA ALA A 251 13.28 -12.98 -44.88
C ALA A 251 13.38 -14.21 -43.96
N SER A 252 13.54 -14.04 -42.67
CA SER A 252 13.56 -15.12 -41.68
C SER A 252 12.19 -15.78 -41.52
N MET A 253 11.10 -15.00 -41.50
CA MET A 253 9.74 -15.53 -41.48
C MET A 253 9.40 -16.25 -42.81
N GLY A 254 9.85 -15.74 -43.94
CA GLY A 254 9.68 -16.38 -45.23
C GLY A 254 10.40 -17.74 -45.33
N ALA A 255 11.62 -17.84 -44.82
CA ALA A 255 12.39 -19.09 -44.76
C ALA A 255 11.75 -20.11 -43.82
N LEU A 256 11.19 -19.68 -42.68
CA LEU A 256 10.47 -20.55 -41.75
C LEU A 256 9.16 -21.08 -42.33
N LEU A 257 8.43 -20.27 -43.09
CA LEU A 257 7.20 -20.68 -43.79
C LEU A 257 7.49 -21.67 -44.94
N LEU A 258 8.59 -21.46 -45.68
CA LEU A 258 9.00 -22.39 -46.73
C LEU A 258 9.47 -23.75 -46.18
N LEU A 259 10.17 -23.75 -45.06
CA LEU A 259 10.55 -25.01 -44.37
C LEU A 259 9.34 -25.73 -43.78
N GLY A 260 8.39 -24.99 -43.21
CA GLY A 260 7.13 -25.54 -42.71
C GLY A 260 6.26 -26.12 -43.80
N ALA A 261 6.12 -25.43 -44.93
CA ALA A 261 5.37 -25.93 -46.09
C ALA A 261 6.04 -27.16 -46.73
N GLY A 262 7.38 -27.17 -46.80
CA GLY A 262 8.14 -28.34 -47.28
C GLY A 262 7.98 -29.57 -46.37
N ALA A 263 8.01 -29.41 -45.07
CA ALA A 263 7.78 -30.48 -44.10
C ALA A 263 6.34 -31.02 -44.16
N PHE A 264 5.36 -30.15 -44.34
CA PHE A 264 3.95 -30.52 -44.45
C PHE A 264 3.68 -31.28 -45.77
N ALA A 265 4.24 -30.82 -46.88
CA ALA A 265 4.16 -31.54 -48.16
C ALA A 265 4.85 -32.91 -48.13
N TYR A 266 5.96 -33.03 -47.38
CA TYR A 266 6.65 -34.32 -47.20
C TYR A 266 5.81 -35.28 -46.36
N ILE A 267 5.14 -34.83 -45.31
CA ILE A 267 4.27 -35.65 -44.45
C ILE A 267 3.03 -36.12 -45.22
N ILE A 268 2.37 -35.26 -46.00
CA ILE A 268 1.20 -35.62 -46.82
C ILE A 268 1.59 -36.68 -47.88
N ARG A 269 2.74 -36.49 -48.53
CA ARG A 269 3.19 -37.43 -49.56
C ARG A 269 3.52 -38.83 -49.02
N ASN A 270 4.01 -38.91 -47.77
CA ASN A 270 4.30 -40.20 -47.15
C ASN A 270 3.06 -40.88 -46.56
N SER A 271 2.01 -40.13 -46.18
CA SER A 271 0.74 -40.71 -45.69
C SER A 271 -0.16 -41.29 -46.78
N GLU A 272 0.11 -40.96 -48.04
CA GLU A 272 -0.60 -41.58 -49.21
C GLU A 272 0.08 -42.88 -49.73
N LEU A 273 1.19 -43.29 -49.10
CA LEU A 273 1.96 -44.48 -49.51
C LEU A 273 1.85 -45.63 -48.50
N GLU A 274 1.04 -45.54 -47.46
CA GLU A 274 0.59 -46.61 -46.57
C GLU A 274 -0.90 -46.93 -46.85
#